data_2cd6788c32372cced789014794e06b3b
#
_entry.id   2cd6788c32372cced789014794e06b3b
#
_cell.length_a   1.000
_cell.length_b   1.000
_cell.length_c   1.000
_cell.angle_alpha   90.00
_cell.angle_beta   90.00
_cell.angle_gamma   90.00
#
_symmetry.space_group_name_H-M   'P 1'
#
loop_
_entity.id
_entity.type
_entity.pdbx_description
1 polymer ?
#
loop_
_entity_poly.entity_id
_entity_poly.type
_entity_poly.pdbx_seq_one_letter_code
_entity_poly.pdbx_strand_id
1 'polypeptide(L)'
;MTTPITRYDFYHLTAWPLEDALPRLMARVHGGGHRAVILAGSEERVRVLNSLLWTFDAGSWLPHGSREDGDPDRQPIWLTTDMENPNGADVLVLTDGVWPKEQGGFSRILNLFDGRNGPVVDAARGHWRTLRDQGVELRYWSQDDRGGWIEKARVEAEKKGEEGDKGDEHGGASATGRDGVGSKIVT
;
A
#
# COMPACT_ATOMS: atom_id res chain seq x y z
N MET A 1 -2.46 18.15 -4.26
CA MET A 1 -3.27 16.94 -4.53
C MET A 1 -2.75 15.82 -3.66
N THR A 2 -3.60 15.15 -2.93
CA THR A 2 -3.21 13.99 -2.12
C THR A 2 -2.97 12.80 -3.06
N THR A 3 -1.81 12.14 -2.95
CA THR A 3 -1.53 10.92 -3.72
C THR A 3 -2.55 9.85 -3.32
N PRO A 4 -3.27 9.23 -4.26
CA PRO A 4 -4.21 8.17 -3.93
C PRO A 4 -3.46 6.93 -3.46
N ILE A 5 -3.98 6.27 -2.43
CA ILE A 5 -3.47 4.96 -2.01
C ILE A 5 -3.88 3.96 -3.09
N THR A 6 -2.89 3.27 -3.65
CA THR A 6 -3.12 2.29 -4.70
C THR A 6 -3.10 0.86 -4.18
N ARG A 7 -2.35 0.61 -3.07
CA ARG A 7 -2.19 -0.73 -2.54
C ARG A 7 -1.88 -0.76 -1.06
N TYR A 8 -2.44 -1.77 -0.36
CA TYR A 8 -2.01 -2.19 0.98
C TYR A 8 -1.34 -3.56 0.93
N ASP A 9 -0.20 -3.68 1.58
CA ASP A 9 0.51 -4.93 1.81
C ASP A 9 0.49 -5.28 3.30
N PHE A 10 -0.08 -6.41 3.67
CA PHE A 10 -0.14 -6.93 5.03
C PHE A 10 0.99 -7.93 5.23
N TYR A 11 1.94 -7.60 6.09
CA TYR A 11 3.11 -8.42 6.39
C TYR A 11 2.94 -9.10 7.74
N HIS A 12 2.57 -10.36 7.72
CA HIS A 12 2.36 -11.20 8.91
C HIS A 12 3.68 -11.80 9.37
N LEU A 13 4.22 -11.30 10.48
CA LEU A 13 5.44 -11.76 11.09
C LEU A 13 5.19 -13.05 11.87
N THR A 14 5.55 -14.20 11.31
CA THR A 14 5.30 -15.53 11.89
C THR A 14 6.58 -16.23 12.33
N ALA A 15 7.72 -15.97 11.70
CA ALA A 15 9.01 -16.57 11.98
C ALA A 15 9.98 -15.58 12.64
N TRP A 16 10.17 -14.42 12.03
CA TRP A 16 11.09 -13.40 12.50
C TRP A 16 10.33 -12.24 13.15
N PRO A 17 10.88 -11.65 14.22
CA PRO A 17 10.31 -10.44 14.81
C PRO A 17 10.47 -9.24 13.88
N LEU A 18 9.81 -8.13 14.24
CA LEU A 18 9.87 -6.88 13.48
C LEU A 18 11.32 -6.40 13.30
N GLU A 19 12.12 -6.54 14.31
CA GLU A 19 13.51 -6.10 14.36
C GLU A 19 14.39 -6.77 13.31
N ASP A 20 14.11 -8.02 12.96
CA ASP A 20 14.85 -8.76 11.92
C ASP A 20 14.25 -8.55 10.52
N ALA A 21 12.93 -8.37 10.44
CA ALA A 21 12.20 -8.26 9.18
C ALA A 21 12.25 -6.84 8.58
N LEU A 22 12.10 -5.81 9.43
CA LEU A 22 11.98 -4.41 8.99
C LEU A 22 13.22 -3.91 8.22
N PRO A 23 14.46 -4.11 8.69
CA PRO A 23 15.63 -3.60 7.97
C PRO A 23 15.75 -4.18 6.57
N ARG A 24 15.50 -5.49 6.42
CA ARG A 24 15.55 -6.18 5.13
C ARG A 24 14.46 -5.71 4.18
N LEU A 25 13.26 -5.42 4.71
CA LEU A 25 12.17 -4.87 3.93
C LEU A 25 12.48 -3.44 3.48
N MET A 26 13.03 -2.61 4.38
CA MET A 26 13.44 -1.24 4.05
C MET A 26 14.58 -1.19 3.04
N ALA A 27 15.54 -2.10 3.12
CA ALA A 27 16.59 -2.22 2.11
C ALA A 27 16.00 -2.52 0.70
N ARG A 28 14.97 -3.35 0.62
CA ARG A 28 14.27 -3.63 -0.66
C ARG A 28 13.47 -2.42 -1.15
N VAL A 29 12.76 -1.72 -0.25
CA VAL A 29 11.98 -0.51 -0.58
C VAL A 29 12.93 0.56 -1.13
N HIS A 30 14.03 0.85 -0.41
CA HIS A 30 15.04 1.82 -0.83
C HIS A 30 15.75 1.39 -2.12
N GLY A 31 16.16 0.13 -2.23
CA GLY A 31 16.80 -0.43 -3.42
C GLY A 31 15.90 -0.41 -4.67
N GLY A 32 14.58 -0.40 -4.49
CA GLY A 32 13.58 -0.19 -5.53
C GLY A 32 13.36 1.28 -5.94
N GLY A 33 14.12 2.21 -5.35
CA GLY A 33 14.00 3.64 -5.64
C GLY A 33 12.86 4.35 -4.90
N HIS A 34 12.26 3.70 -3.91
CA HIS A 34 11.18 4.26 -3.10
C HIS A 34 11.69 4.96 -1.85
N ARG A 35 10.94 5.98 -1.42
CA ARG A 35 11.13 6.62 -0.12
C ARG A 35 10.05 6.14 0.84
N ALA A 36 10.38 6.05 2.13
CA ALA A 36 9.47 5.54 3.13
C ALA A 36 9.36 6.44 4.36
N VAL A 37 8.16 6.45 4.96
CA VAL A 37 7.94 6.87 6.33
C VAL A 37 7.61 5.64 7.16
N ILE A 38 8.30 5.44 8.28
CA ILE A 38 8.00 4.41 9.26
C ILE A 38 7.27 5.05 10.43
N LEU A 39 6.01 4.68 10.61
CA LEU A 39 5.20 5.13 11.74
C LEU A 39 5.28 4.12 12.87
N ALA A 40 5.89 4.55 13.98
CA ALA A 40 6.08 3.74 15.18
C ALA A 40 5.13 4.12 16.31
N GLY A 41 4.94 3.24 17.27
CA GLY A 41 3.96 3.40 18.35
C GLY A 41 4.37 4.40 19.42
N SER A 42 5.67 4.76 19.54
CA SER A 42 6.18 5.70 20.53
C SER A 42 7.55 6.27 20.12
N GLU A 43 7.95 7.40 20.73
CA GLU A 43 9.27 7.98 20.51
C GLU A 43 10.42 7.03 20.95
N GLU A 44 10.20 6.27 22.01
CA GLU A 44 11.16 5.24 22.43
C GLU A 44 11.32 4.19 21.32
N ARG A 45 10.21 3.78 20.71
CA ARG A 45 10.21 2.82 19.61
C ARG A 45 10.92 3.39 18.38
N VAL A 46 10.73 4.66 18.06
CA VAL A 46 11.49 5.37 17.01
C VAL A 46 12.98 5.24 17.24
N ARG A 47 13.46 5.54 18.46
CA ARG A 47 14.91 5.45 18.81
C ARG A 47 15.43 4.02 18.65
N VAL A 48 14.69 3.03 19.11
CA VAL A 48 15.07 1.62 18.99
C VAL A 48 15.19 1.22 17.53
N LEU A 49 14.20 1.54 16.70
CA LEU A 49 14.20 1.20 15.27
C LEU A 49 15.27 1.99 14.51
N ASN A 50 15.49 3.26 14.84
CA ASN A 50 16.56 4.08 14.27
C ASN A 50 17.94 3.43 14.52
N SER A 51 18.25 3.09 15.78
CA SER A 51 19.50 2.41 16.14
C SER A 51 19.65 1.07 15.45
N LEU A 52 18.56 0.33 15.31
CA LEU A 52 18.54 -0.96 14.62
C LEU A 52 18.91 -0.84 13.14
N LEU A 53 18.36 0.14 12.43
CA LEU A 53 18.64 0.36 11.01
C LEU A 53 20.10 0.74 10.76
N TRP A 54 20.79 1.35 11.75
CA TRP A 54 22.23 1.62 11.67
C TRP A 54 23.10 0.37 11.80
N THR A 55 22.63 -0.65 12.51
CA THR A 55 23.49 -1.74 12.99
C THR A 55 23.14 -3.11 12.40
N PHE A 56 22.05 -3.23 11.64
CA PHE A 56 21.55 -4.54 11.21
C PHE A 56 22.48 -5.30 10.24
N ASP A 57 23.27 -4.57 9.45
CA ASP A 57 24.22 -5.15 8.50
C ASP A 57 25.42 -4.21 8.34
N ALA A 58 26.60 -4.67 8.81
CA ALA A 58 27.83 -3.88 8.75
C ALA A 58 28.31 -3.57 7.31
N GLY A 59 27.87 -4.32 6.32
CA GLY A 59 28.18 -4.13 4.91
C GLY A 59 27.12 -3.32 4.12
N SER A 60 26.01 -2.98 4.75
CA SER A 60 24.90 -2.27 4.12
C SER A 60 24.71 -0.90 4.74
N TRP A 61 24.69 0.12 3.90
CA TRP A 61 24.32 1.45 4.33
C TRP A 61 22.87 1.75 3.89
N LEU A 62 21.97 1.81 4.87
CA LEU A 62 20.57 2.15 4.67
C LEU A 62 20.34 3.58 5.18
N PRO A 63 20.27 4.59 4.30
CA PRO A 63 20.12 5.98 4.72
C PRO A 63 18.72 6.22 5.32
N HIS A 64 18.70 6.67 6.57
CA HIS A 64 17.47 6.93 7.33
C HIS A 64 17.73 7.98 8.41
N GLY A 65 16.66 8.50 8.97
CA GLY A 65 16.72 9.42 10.10
C GLY A 65 15.38 9.59 10.78
N SER A 66 15.42 10.27 11.90
CA SER A 66 14.30 10.66 12.74
C SER A 66 14.39 12.15 13.07
N ARG A 67 13.46 12.65 13.87
CA ARG A 67 13.50 14.06 14.34
C ARG A 67 14.83 14.41 15.02
N GLU A 68 15.45 13.47 15.71
CA GLU A 68 16.74 13.69 16.40
C GLU A 68 17.90 13.85 15.42
N ASP A 69 17.82 13.26 14.22
CA ASP A 69 18.85 13.33 13.18
C ASP A 69 18.71 14.56 12.28
N GLY A 70 17.51 15.15 12.21
CA GLY A 70 17.22 16.33 11.39
C GLY A 70 17.16 16.06 9.89
N ASP A 71 17.07 17.13 9.09
CA ASP A 71 17.04 17.13 7.63
C ASP A 71 16.05 16.11 7.02
N PRO A 72 14.78 16.11 7.41
CA PRO A 72 13.83 15.07 7.04
C PRO A 72 13.63 14.93 5.54
N ASP A 73 13.70 16.02 4.79
CA ASP A 73 13.59 16.03 3.32
C ASP A 73 14.71 15.25 2.62
N ARG A 74 15.87 15.12 3.27
CA ARG A 74 17.03 14.40 2.76
C ARG A 74 17.03 12.91 3.11
N GLN A 75 16.25 12.49 4.12
CA GLN A 75 16.21 11.11 4.58
C GLN A 75 15.34 10.24 3.66
N PRO A 76 15.88 9.25 2.94
CA PRO A 76 15.05 8.33 2.14
C PRO A 76 14.07 7.53 2.99
N ILE A 77 14.44 7.22 4.23
CA ILE A 77 13.59 6.57 5.21
C ILE A 77 13.49 7.48 6.43
N TRP A 78 12.26 7.85 6.80
CA TRP A 78 11.97 8.72 7.94
C TRP A 78 11.19 7.96 9.00
N LEU A 79 11.67 8.01 10.25
CA LEU A 79 11.00 7.38 11.39
C LEU A 79 10.32 8.45 12.25
N THR A 80 9.04 8.24 12.57
CA THR A 80 8.23 9.20 13.31
C THR A 80 7.10 8.52 14.07
N THR A 81 6.50 9.24 15.03
CA THR A 81 5.23 8.87 15.67
C THR A 81 4.05 9.65 15.10
N ASP A 82 4.30 10.65 14.26
CA ASP A 82 3.30 11.54 13.69
C ASP A 82 2.94 11.14 12.26
N MET A 83 1.65 11.34 11.89
CA MET A 83 1.22 11.19 10.51
C MET A 83 1.69 12.37 9.67
N GLU A 84 2.92 12.27 9.20
CA GLU A 84 3.60 13.28 8.38
C GLU A 84 4.31 12.64 7.20
N ASN A 85 4.63 13.44 6.18
CA ASN A 85 5.42 13.00 5.03
C ASN A 85 6.45 14.07 4.63
N PRO A 86 7.44 14.33 5.50
CA PRO A 86 8.38 15.43 5.28
C PRO A 86 9.41 15.12 4.19
N ASN A 87 9.63 13.85 3.89
CA ASN A 87 10.60 13.40 2.90
C ASN A 87 10.00 13.10 1.52
N GLY A 88 8.70 13.38 1.30
CA GLY A 88 8.04 13.08 0.02
C GLY A 88 7.98 11.58 -0.30
N ALA A 89 7.81 10.74 0.73
CA ALA A 89 7.75 9.30 0.57
C ALA A 89 6.48 8.86 -0.16
N ASP A 90 6.59 7.83 -0.94
CA ASP A 90 5.49 7.12 -1.60
C ASP A 90 5.02 5.89 -0.79
N VAL A 91 5.81 5.46 0.19
CA VAL A 91 5.52 4.29 1.03
C VAL A 91 5.35 4.70 2.50
N LEU A 92 4.24 4.30 3.11
CA LEU A 92 4.04 4.35 4.57
C LEU A 92 4.18 2.95 5.15
N VAL A 93 4.97 2.82 6.20
CA VAL A 93 5.19 1.57 6.94
C VAL A 93 4.59 1.70 8.32
N LEU A 94 3.60 0.88 8.64
CA LEU A 94 2.94 0.83 9.94
C LEU A 94 3.56 -0.28 10.78
N THR A 95 3.97 0.04 11.99
CA THR A 95 4.56 -0.90 12.96
C THR A 95 3.79 -0.88 14.29
N ASP A 96 4.10 -1.78 15.19
CA ASP A 96 3.61 -1.79 16.58
C ASP A 96 2.07 -1.76 16.72
N GLY A 97 1.32 -2.18 15.69
CA GLY A 97 -0.14 -2.17 15.68
C GLY A 97 -0.75 -0.77 15.47
N VAL A 98 0.04 0.22 15.09
CA VAL A 98 -0.45 1.57 14.78
C VAL A 98 -1.29 1.52 13.51
N TRP A 99 -2.48 2.16 13.59
CA TRP A 99 -3.38 2.29 12.44
C TRP A 99 -4.04 3.68 12.45
N PRO A 100 -3.46 4.67 11.81
CA PRO A 100 -4.01 6.02 11.78
C PRO A 100 -5.31 6.08 10.98
N LYS A 101 -6.22 6.98 11.37
CA LYS A 101 -7.49 7.18 10.70
C LYS A 101 -7.32 7.70 9.27
N GLU A 102 -6.35 8.58 9.07
CA GLU A 102 -6.00 9.16 7.78
C GLU A 102 -4.61 8.68 7.39
N GLN A 103 -4.49 8.11 6.21
CA GLN A 103 -3.27 7.54 5.67
C GLN A 103 -2.93 8.14 4.29
N GLY A 104 -3.54 9.28 3.97
CA GLY A 104 -3.33 9.97 2.71
C GLY A 104 -1.93 10.53 2.53
N GLY A 105 -1.52 10.74 1.27
CA GLY A 105 -0.19 11.24 0.93
C GLY A 105 0.81 10.17 0.53
N PHE A 106 0.43 8.89 0.64
CA PHE A 106 1.24 7.74 0.24
C PHE A 106 0.50 6.92 -0.82
N SER A 107 1.23 6.32 -1.74
CA SER A 107 0.64 5.42 -2.75
C SER A 107 0.55 3.98 -2.24
N ARG A 108 1.42 3.60 -1.33
CA ARG A 108 1.52 2.23 -0.82
C ARG A 108 1.64 2.20 0.69
N ILE A 109 0.85 1.34 1.34
CA ILE A 109 0.87 1.16 2.80
C ILE A 109 1.35 -0.26 3.11
N LEU A 110 2.38 -0.39 3.94
CA LEU A 110 2.90 -1.67 4.44
C LEU A 110 2.52 -1.79 5.91
N ASN A 111 1.68 -2.74 6.26
CA ASN A 111 1.31 -3.03 7.65
C ASN A 111 2.07 -4.25 8.15
N LEU A 112 3.05 -4.04 9.03
CA LEU A 112 3.82 -5.12 9.66
C LEU A 112 3.25 -5.42 11.04
N PHE A 113 2.81 -6.65 11.26
CA PHE A 113 2.17 -7.04 12.52
C PHE A 113 2.65 -8.40 13.04
N ASP A 114 2.80 -8.49 14.36
CA ASP A 114 3.27 -9.71 15.05
C ASP A 114 2.17 -10.77 15.04
N GLY A 115 2.43 -11.88 14.36
CA GLY A 115 1.52 -13.03 14.30
C GLY A 115 1.30 -13.78 15.63
N ARG A 116 2.14 -13.51 16.63
CA ARG A 116 2.02 -14.07 17.96
C ARG A 116 1.10 -13.27 18.89
N ASN A 117 0.74 -12.04 18.46
CA ASN A 117 -0.15 -11.15 19.19
C ASN A 117 -1.58 -11.25 18.63
N GLY A 118 -2.43 -12.08 19.27
CA GLY A 118 -3.81 -12.34 18.82
C GLY A 118 -4.63 -11.07 18.54
N PRO A 119 -4.73 -10.12 19.48
CA PRO A 119 -5.42 -8.85 19.27
C PRO A 119 -4.95 -8.07 18.03
N VAL A 120 -3.65 -8.01 17.77
CA VAL A 120 -3.09 -7.34 16.60
C VAL A 120 -3.43 -8.08 15.30
N VAL A 121 -3.40 -9.41 15.32
CA VAL A 121 -3.82 -10.24 14.19
C VAL A 121 -5.31 -10.03 13.87
N ASP A 122 -6.17 -9.97 14.89
CA ASP A 122 -7.59 -9.76 14.71
C ASP A 122 -7.90 -8.35 14.17
N ALA A 123 -7.17 -7.33 14.64
CA ALA A 123 -7.25 -5.98 14.09
C ALA A 123 -6.82 -5.96 12.61
N ALA A 124 -5.70 -6.58 12.25
CA ALA A 124 -5.23 -6.69 10.87
C ALA A 124 -6.27 -7.37 9.96
N ARG A 125 -6.92 -8.43 10.43
CA ARG A 125 -8.02 -9.10 9.72
C ARG A 125 -9.24 -8.19 9.54
N GLY A 126 -9.55 -7.37 10.53
CA GLY A 126 -10.60 -6.36 10.46
C GLY A 126 -10.31 -5.31 9.38
N HIS A 127 -9.11 -4.75 9.39
CA HIS A 127 -8.66 -3.78 8.38
C HIS A 127 -8.67 -4.38 6.97
N TRP A 128 -8.19 -5.62 6.81
CA TRP A 128 -8.24 -6.34 5.54
C TRP A 128 -9.66 -6.41 4.97
N ARG A 129 -10.65 -6.81 5.79
CA ARG A 129 -12.06 -6.92 5.36
C ARG A 129 -12.61 -5.58 4.94
N THR A 130 -12.40 -4.54 5.74
CA THR A 130 -12.86 -3.18 5.44
C THR A 130 -12.28 -2.66 4.12
N LEU A 131 -10.97 -2.81 3.92
CA LEU A 131 -10.31 -2.33 2.71
C LEU A 131 -10.71 -3.12 1.46
N ARG A 132 -10.91 -4.45 1.60
CA ARG A 132 -11.43 -5.28 0.52
C ARG A 132 -12.80 -4.81 0.07
N ASP A 133 -13.68 -4.51 1.03
CA ASP A 133 -15.06 -4.05 0.75
C ASP A 133 -15.06 -2.63 0.16
N GLN A 134 -13.95 -1.90 0.27
CA GLN A 134 -13.72 -0.60 -0.40
C GLN A 134 -13.11 -0.72 -1.80
N GLY A 135 -12.82 -1.95 -2.26
CA GLY A 135 -12.28 -2.20 -3.60
C GLY A 135 -10.81 -1.80 -3.78
N VAL A 136 -10.03 -1.71 -2.71
CA VAL A 136 -8.60 -1.36 -2.76
C VAL A 136 -7.75 -2.60 -3.08
N GLU A 137 -6.65 -2.43 -3.82
CA GLU A 137 -5.69 -3.52 -4.04
C GLU A 137 -5.05 -3.94 -2.71
N LEU A 138 -5.09 -5.25 -2.42
CA LEU A 138 -4.55 -5.83 -1.19
C LEU A 138 -3.63 -7.00 -1.50
N ARG A 139 -2.54 -7.11 -0.74
CA ARG A 139 -1.68 -8.29 -0.73
C ARG A 139 -1.40 -8.72 0.70
N TYR A 140 -1.41 -10.03 0.92
CA TYR A 140 -1.13 -10.64 2.21
C TYR A 140 0.10 -11.51 2.10
N TRP A 141 1.10 -11.18 2.91
CA TRP A 141 2.39 -11.84 2.98
C TRP A 141 2.55 -12.52 4.33
N SER A 142 3.04 -13.75 4.32
CA SER A 142 3.45 -14.46 5.53
C SER A 142 4.89 -14.93 5.38
N GLN A 143 5.59 -15.08 6.48
CA GLN A 143 6.95 -15.60 6.45
C GLN A 143 6.96 -17.13 6.33
N ASP A 144 7.96 -17.66 5.62
CA ASP A 144 8.36 -19.06 5.73
C ASP A 144 9.29 -19.26 6.95
N ASP A 145 9.72 -20.48 7.20
CA ASP A 145 10.57 -20.85 8.35
C ASP A 145 11.95 -20.15 8.33
N ARG A 146 12.34 -19.58 7.19
CA ARG A 146 13.61 -18.85 7.00
C ARG A 146 13.43 -17.34 6.97
N GLY A 147 12.21 -16.87 7.26
CA GLY A 147 11.86 -15.44 7.23
C GLY A 147 11.63 -14.87 5.82
N GLY A 148 11.59 -15.71 4.78
CA GLY A 148 11.24 -15.32 3.43
C GLY A 148 9.76 -14.97 3.31
N TRP A 149 9.40 -14.04 2.43
CA TRP A 149 8.02 -13.62 2.25
C TRP A 149 7.33 -14.44 1.16
N ILE A 150 6.18 -15.04 1.52
CA ILE A 150 5.30 -15.78 0.62
C ILE A 150 3.98 -15.03 0.53
N GLU A 151 3.56 -14.67 -0.69
CA GLU A 151 2.23 -14.10 -0.94
C GLU A 151 1.17 -15.19 -0.72
N LYS A 152 0.27 -15.00 0.24
CA LYS A 152 -0.78 -15.94 0.61
C LYS A 152 -2.14 -15.57 0.06
N ALA A 153 -2.38 -14.28 -0.16
CA ALA A 153 -3.64 -13.79 -0.74
C ALA A 153 -3.42 -12.47 -1.47
N ARG A 154 -4.26 -12.23 -2.47
CA ARG A 154 -4.31 -10.99 -3.26
C ARG A 154 -5.76 -10.62 -3.55
N VAL A 155 -6.06 -9.33 -3.51
CA VAL A 155 -7.29 -8.72 -4.01
C VAL A 155 -6.88 -7.64 -4.99
N GLU A 156 -7.35 -7.73 -6.22
CA GLU A 156 -7.12 -6.67 -7.22
C GLU A 156 -8.08 -5.51 -6.96
N ALA A 157 -7.63 -4.29 -7.27
CA ALA A 157 -8.48 -3.11 -7.17
C ALA A 157 -9.68 -3.24 -8.10
N GLU A 158 -10.87 -2.84 -7.65
CA GLU A 158 -12.03 -2.70 -8.52
C GLU A 158 -11.76 -1.59 -9.54
N LYS A 159 -11.85 -1.92 -10.83
CA LYS A 159 -11.85 -0.91 -11.89
C LYS A 159 -13.12 -0.09 -11.73
N LYS A 160 -13.03 1.16 -11.27
CA LYS A 160 -14.13 2.12 -11.43
C LYS A 160 -14.43 2.18 -12.93
N GLY A 161 -15.61 1.67 -13.31
CA GLY A 161 -16.08 1.75 -14.69
C GLY A 161 -16.03 3.19 -15.16
N GLU A 162 -15.42 3.44 -16.30
CA GLU A 162 -15.70 4.64 -17.07
C GLU A 162 -17.21 4.58 -17.37
N GLU A 163 -17.98 5.43 -16.70
CA GLU A 163 -19.35 5.74 -17.12
C GLU A 163 -19.24 6.30 -18.53
N GLY A 164 -19.56 5.43 -19.49
CA GLY A 164 -19.68 5.82 -20.89
C GLY A 164 -20.69 6.93 -21.00
N ASP A 165 -20.20 8.09 -21.36
CA ASP A 165 -21.00 9.21 -21.89
C ASP A 165 -21.79 8.69 -23.11
N LYS A 166 -23.02 8.25 -22.89
CA LYS A 166 -24.03 8.11 -23.93
C LYS A 166 -24.56 9.47 -24.24
N GLY A 167 -23.87 10.15 -25.15
CA GLY A 167 -24.41 11.31 -25.83
C GLY A 167 -25.77 10.98 -26.45
N ASP A 168 -26.82 11.56 -25.90
CA ASP A 168 -28.14 11.70 -26.52
C ASP A 168 -27.99 12.54 -27.77
N GLU A 169 -27.92 11.93 -28.91
CA GLU A 169 -28.25 12.61 -30.19
C GLU A 169 -29.74 12.51 -30.42
N HIS A 170 -30.46 13.55 -29.95
CA HIS A 170 -31.76 13.90 -30.46
C HIS A 170 -31.61 14.75 -31.71
N GLY A 171 -32.19 14.32 -32.80
CA GLY A 171 -32.27 15.23 -33.94
C GLY A 171 -32.92 14.66 -35.20
N GLY A 172 -34.22 14.77 -35.32
CA GLY A 172 -34.82 15.32 -36.53
C GLY A 172 -35.33 14.38 -37.62
N ALA A 173 -36.60 14.33 -37.63
CA ALA A 173 -37.49 13.81 -38.69
C ALA A 173 -37.14 14.31 -40.10
N SER A 174 -37.36 13.49 -41.16
CA SER A 174 -38.32 13.79 -42.19
C SER A 174 -38.50 12.68 -43.21
N ALA A 175 -39.73 12.54 -43.64
CA ALA A 175 -40.40 11.57 -44.48
C ALA A 175 -39.99 11.53 -45.95
N THR A 176 -40.54 10.49 -46.57
CA THR A 176 -40.92 10.20 -47.99
C THR A 176 -39.97 9.19 -48.65
N GLY A 177 -40.44 8.03 -49.04
CA GLY A 177 -41.48 7.63 -49.88
C GLY A 177 -41.05 6.56 -50.90
N ARG A 178 -41.85 5.48 -51.02
CA ARG A 178 -42.07 4.66 -52.20
C ARG A 178 -41.13 3.51 -52.58
N ASP A 179 -41.75 2.35 -52.50
CA ASP A 179 -41.99 1.33 -53.53
C ASP A 179 -40.80 0.50 -54.10
N GLY A 180 -41.01 -0.82 -54.02
CA GLY A 180 -40.40 -1.69 -55.02
C GLY A 180 -40.07 -3.12 -54.55
N VAL A 181 -41.06 -3.97 -54.36
CA VAL A 181 -41.24 -5.32 -54.90
C VAL A 181 -40.01 -6.09 -55.39
N GLY A 182 -39.89 -7.38 -54.91
CA GLY A 182 -39.17 -8.42 -55.66
C GLY A 182 -38.40 -9.43 -54.80
N SER A 183 -39.03 -10.40 -54.26
CA SER A 183 -39.13 -11.84 -54.52
C SER A 183 -37.88 -12.63 -54.89
N LYS A 184 -37.81 -13.82 -54.24
CA LYS A 184 -37.14 -15.12 -54.56
C LYS A 184 -35.78 -15.37 -53.93
N ILE A 185 -35.67 -16.31 -52.96
CA ILE A 185 -35.75 -17.79 -52.95
C ILE A 185 -34.42 -18.47 -53.43
N VAL A 186 -34.01 -19.44 -52.57
CA VAL A 186 -33.18 -20.65 -52.85
C VAL A 186 -31.65 -20.42 -52.88
N THR A 187 -30.84 -21.04 -52.11
CA THR A 187 -30.73 -22.44 -51.62
C THR A 187 -29.91 -22.44 -50.33
#